data_d676240e660e93bfd1f64252720a7795
#
_entry.id   d676240e660e93bfd1f64252720a7795
#
_cell.length_a   1.000
_cell.length_b   1.000
_cell.length_c   1.000
_cell.angle_alpha   90.00
_cell.angle_beta   90.00
_cell.angle_gamma   90.00
#
_symmetry.space_group_name_H-M   'P 1'
#
loop_
_entity.id
_entity.type
_entity.pdbx_description
1 polymer ?
#
loop_
_entity_poly.entity_id
_entity_poly.type
_entity_poly.pdbx_seq_one_letter_code
_entity_poly.pdbx_strand_id
1 'polypeptide(L)'
;VINLDTDVAEVSDQTFYFDLDADGKEEEISVLNGSGYLALDKNGDGTINDGSELFGTRNGDGFADLAQYDEDGNGWIDENDSIWSKLKIWCKDENGNDVLYKLSDKGVGAICLQNVSTDFTLQGDRKAQDGTTNANATNAVVRKTGIFLYENGNVGTVQHVDMAAYAAQA
;
A
#
# COMPACT_ATOMS: atom_id res chain seq x y z
N VAL A 1 2.70 1.71 -0.22
CA VAL A 1 2.64 1.06 -1.54
C VAL A 1 4.03 0.65 -1.97
N ILE A 2 4.20 -0.62 -2.30
CA ILE A 2 5.46 -1.14 -2.83
C ILE A 2 5.27 -1.41 -4.33
N ASN A 3 6.15 -0.83 -5.15
CA ASN A 3 6.03 -0.87 -6.60
C ASN A 3 6.87 -2.03 -7.15
N LEU A 4 6.23 -3.06 -7.66
CA LEU A 4 6.89 -4.27 -8.13
C LEU A 4 7.17 -4.24 -9.64
N ASP A 5 6.20 -3.79 -10.42
CA ASP A 5 6.28 -3.80 -11.90
C ASP A 5 6.35 -2.39 -12.49
N THR A 6 6.45 -1.37 -11.65
CA THR A 6 6.49 0.03 -12.05
C THR A 6 7.39 0.80 -11.08
N ASP A 7 7.89 1.96 -11.48
CA ASP A 7 8.72 2.82 -10.61
C ASP A 7 7.91 3.84 -9.84
N VAL A 8 6.64 4.02 -10.19
CA VAL A 8 5.72 4.96 -9.55
C VAL A 8 4.39 4.25 -9.36
N ALA A 9 3.74 4.51 -8.23
CA ALA A 9 2.42 3.95 -7.97
C ALA A 9 1.45 4.34 -9.09
N GLU A 10 0.73 3.36 -9.59
CA GLU A 10 -0.31 3.54 -10.61
C GLU A 10 -1.62 3.02 -10.06
N VAL A 11 -2.70 3.75 -10.31
CA VAL A 11 -4.03 3.33 -9.90
C VAL A 11 -4.84 2.92 -11.12
N SER A 12 -5.63 1.85 -10.94
CA SER A 12 -6.61 1.41 -11.91
C SER A 12 -7.83 2.34 -11.89
N ASP A 13 -8.64 2.27 -12.93
CA ASP A 13 -9.97 2.90 -12.93
C ASP A 13 -11.00 2.09 -12.10
N GLN A 14 -10.66 0.89 -11.67
CA GLN A 14 -11.51 0.03 -10.85
C GLN A 14 -11.39 0.39 -9.38
N THR A 15 -12.45 0.14 -8.63
CA THR A 15 -12.53 0.41 -7.20
C THR A 15 -12.94 -0.82 -6.41
N PHE A 16 -12.75 -0.76 -5.09
CA PHE A 16 -13.25 -1.78 -4.17
C PHE A 16 -13.60 -1.12 -2.82
N TYR A 17 -14.38 -1.81 -2.01
CA TYR A 17 -14.76 -1.35 -0.68
C TYR A 17 -13.76 -1.82 0.36
N PHE A 18 -13.34 -0.91 1.21
CA PHE A 18 -12.39 -1.21 2.30
C PHE A 18 -12.50 -0.15 3.39
N ASP A 19 -12.46 -0.58 4.64
CA ASP A 19 -12.48 0.32 5.80
C ASP A 19 -11.06 0.88 6.03
N LEU A 20 -10.72 1.91 5.27
CA LEU A 20 -9.35 2.45 5.23
C LEU A 20 -8.93 3.13 6.54
N ASP A 21 -9.85 3.81 7.21
CA ASP A 21 -9.57 4.52 8.46
C ASP A 21 -9.92 3.72 9.72
N ALA A 22 -10.38 2.49 9.55
CA ALA A 22 -10.75 1.58 10.63
C ALA A 22 -11.85 2.13 11.55
N ASP A 23 -12.83 2.83 10.97
CA ASP A 23 -13.96 3.41 11.69
C ASP A 23 -15.19 2.49 11.72
N GLY A 24 -15.11 1.32 11.12
CA GLY A 24 -16.20 0.37 11.00
C GLY A 24 -17.08 0.57 9.77
N LYS A 25 -16.76 1.55 8.93
CA LYS A 25 -17.48 1.83 7.69
C LYS A 25 -16.53 1.76 6.51
N GLU A 26 -16.93 1.06 5.47
CA GLU A 26 -16.10 0.92 4.27
C GLU A 26 -16.18 2.16 3.40
N GLU A 27 -15.05 2.55 2.85
CA GLU A 27 -14.93 3.56 1.80
C GLU A 27 -14.63 2.87 0.48
N GLU A 28 -14.83 3.57 -0.62
CA GLU A 28 -14.52 3.09 -1.95
C GLU A 28 -13.18 3.68 -2.40
N ILE A 29 -12.18 2.80 -2.61
CA ILE A 29 -10.83 3.21 -3.01
C ILE A 29 -10.42 2.50 -4.30
N SER A 30 -9.42 3.05 -4.98
CA SER A 30 -8.94 2.51 -6.25
C SER A 30 -8.07 1.28 -6.08
N VAL A 31 -8.16 0.36 -7.04
CA VAL A 31 -7.26 -0.79 -7.16
C VAL A 31 -5.91 -0.32 -7.71
N LEU A 32 -4.81 -0.83 -7.18
CA LEU A 32 -3.46 -0.53 -7.67
C LEU A 32 -3.09 -1.41 -8.86
N ASN A 33 -2.32 -0.84 -9.79
CA ASN A 33 -1.74 -1.55 -10.94
C ASN A 33 -0.24 -1.74 -10.75
N GLY A 34 0.25 -2.97 -10.87
CA GLY A 34 1.69 -3.26 -10.82
C GLY A 34 2.34 -3.03 -9.47
N SER A 35 1.53 -2.76 -8.45
CA SER A 35 1.98 -2.45 -7.09
C SER A 35 1.07 -3.14 -6.11
N GLY A 36 1.51 -3.20 -4.85
CA GLY A 36 0.69 -3.71 -3.76
C GLY A 36 0.77 -2.81 -2.54
N TYR A 37 -0.17 -2.98 -1.64
CA TYR A 37 -0.11 -2.33 -0.34
C TYR A 37 0.81 -3.13 0.57
N LEU A 38 1.74 -2.44 1.21
CA LEU A 38 2.52 -3.05 2.29
C LEU A 38 1.59 -3.17 3.49
N ALA A 39 1.43 -4.37 4.01
CA ALA A 39 0.44 -4.67 5.04
C ALA A 39 1.05 -5.51 6.15
N LEU A 40 0.43 -5.43 7.32
CA LEU A 40 0.79 -6.24 8.47
C LEU A 40 -0.46 -6.89 9.01
N ASP A 41 -0.55 -8.22 8.90
CA ASP A 41 -1.66 -9.00 9.45
C ASP A 41 -1.50 -9.09 10.97
N LYS A 42 -1.99 -8.08 11.69
CA LYS A 42 -1.78 -7.93 13.13
C LYS A 42 -2.47 -9.00 13.96
N ASN A 43 -3.65 -9.44 13.50
CA ASN A 43 -4.43 -10.43 14.24
C ASN A 43 -4.15 -11.88 13.79
N GLY A 44 -3.33 -12.07 12.77
CA GLY A 44 -2.93 -13.40 12.32
C GLY A 44 -4.02 -14.21 11.64
N ASP A 45 -5.08 -13.57 11.13
CA ASP A 45 -6.22 -14.27 10.52
C ASP A 45 -6.03 -14.58 9.03
N GLY A 46 -4.91 -14.16 8.44
CA GLY A 46 -4.61 -14.38 7.03
C GLY A 46 -5.31 -13.44 6.07
N THR A 47 -5.97 -12.40 6.58
CA THR A 47 -6.64 -11.39 5.76
C THR A 47 -6.29 -9.98 6.24
N ILE A 48 -6.42 -9.00 5.35
CA ILE A 48 -6.30 -7.59 5.70
C ILE A 48 -7.72 -7.05 5.89
N ASN A 49 -8.07 -6.77 7.14
CA ASN A 49 -9.43 -6.46 7.55
C ASN A 49 -9.80 -5.00 7.38
N ASP A 50 -8.88 -4.10 7.73
CA ASP A 50 -9.09 -2.65 7.65
C ASP A 50 -7.75 -1.92 7.59
N GLY A 51 -7.82 -0.58 7.57
CA GLY A 51 -6.64 0.28 7.47
C GLY A 51 -5.69 0.21 8.66
N SER A 52 -6.09 -0.37 9.79
CA SER A 52 -5.18 -0.54 10.92
C SER A 52 -4.05 -1.54 10.62
N GLU A 53 -4.22 -2.37 9.61
CA GLU A 53 -3.22 -3.32 9.14
C GLU A 53 -2.39 -2.79 7.97
N LEU A 54 -2.60 -1.53 7.58
CA LEU A 54 -1.79 -0.81 6.62
C LEU A 54 -0.92 0.24 7.32
N PHE A 55 0.00 0.84 6.57
CA PHE A 55 0.91 1.86 7.11
C PHE A 55 0.47 3.26 6.66
N GLY A 56 0.47 4.22 7.60
CA GLY A 56 0.18 5.62 7.32
C GLY A 56 -1.29 6.01 7.36
N THR A 57 -2.19 5.11 7.68
CA THR A 57 -3.64 5.38 7.67
C THR A 57 -4.10 6.18 8.89
N ARG A 58 -3.34 6.18 9.97
CA ARG A 58 -3.72 6.88 11.22
C ARG A 58 -2.97 8.17 11.43
N ASN A 59 -1.65 8.16 11.23
CA ASN A 59 -0.81 9.33 11.50
C ASN A 59 -0.38 10.07 10.24
N GLY A 60 -0.78 9.59 9.06
CA GLY A 60 -0.48 10.24 7.80
C GLY A 60 0.96 10.08 7.30
N ASP A 61 1.75 9.17 7.89
CA ASP A 61 3.12 8.91 7.45
C ASP A 61 3.46 7.43 7.54
N GLY A 62 3.38 6.74 6.41
CA GLY A 62 3.65 5.31 6.34
C GLY A 62 5.08 4.93 6.67
N PHE A 63 6.04 5.79 6.34
CA PHE A 63 7.45 5.54 6.69
C PHE A 63 7.68 5.66 8.19
N ALA A 64 7.05 6.62 8.85
CA ALA A 64 7.14 6.75 10.31
C ALA A 64 6.48 5.56 11.02
N ASP A 65 5.36 5.08 10.51
CA ASP A 65 4.72 3.88 11.05
C ASP A 65 5.62 2.66 10.91
N LEU A 66 6.25 2.49 9.76
CA LEU A 66 7.14 1.37 9.50
C LEU A 66 8.41 1.46 10.35
N ALA A 67 8.92 2.67 10.58
CA ALA A 67 10.14 2.91 11.35
C ALA A 67 10.03 2.42 12.80
N GLN A 68 8.83 2.34 13.36
CA GLN A 68 8.61 1.82 14.71
C GLN A 68 9.06 0.36 14.86
N TYR A 69 9.16 -0.36 13.76
CA TYR A 69 9.52 -1.78 13.73
C TYR A 69 10.99 -2.02 13.37
N ASP A 70 11.78 -0.95 13.23
CA ASP A 70 13.23 -1.04 12.99
C ASP A 70 13.94 -1.31 14.32
N GLU A 71 14.01 -2.58 14.69
CA GLU A 71 14.50 -3.01 16.00
C GLU A 71 15.99 -2.73 16.21
N ASP A 72 16.80 -2.86 15.17
CA ASP A 72 18.23 -2.68 15.24
C ASP A 72 18.67 -1.23 14.93
N GLY A 73 17.73 -0.35 14.57
CA GLY A 73 18.02 1.07 14.34
C GLY A 73 18.90 1.34 13.13
N ASN A 74 18.96 0.44 12.16
CA ASN A 74 19.85 0.56 11.01
C ASN A 74 19.28 1.39 9.85
N GLY A 75 18.03 1.87 9.97
CA GLY A 75 17.36 2.64 8.91
C GLY A 75 16.74 1.79 7.81
N TRP A 76 16.71 0.48 7.97
CA TRP A 76 16.13 -0.48 7.05
C TRP A 76 15.21 -1.43 7.78
N ILE A 77 14.15 -1.86 7.11
CA ILE A 77 13.34 -2.99 7.55
C ILE A 77 13.79 -4.19 6.72
N ASP A 78 14.31 -5.20 7.40
CA ASP A 78 14.89 -6.39 6.78
C ASP A 78 14.66 -7.64 7.65
N GLU A 79 15.29 -8.73 7.29
CA GLU A 79 15.12 -10.01 7.99
C GLU A 79 15.60 -10.00 9.46
N ASN A 80 16.38 -8.98 9.85
CA ASN A 80 16.82 -8.80 11.24
C ASN A 80 15.74 -8.16 12.12
N ASP A 81 14.66 -7.65 11.53
CA ASP A 81 13.53 -7.10 12.26
C ASP A 81 12.45 -8.19 12.38
N SER A 82 11.91 -8.36 13.59
CA SER A 82 10.98 -9.48 13.84
C SER A 82 9.69 -9.37 13.03
N ILE A 83 9.31 -8.16 12.62
CA ILE A 83 8.11 -7.93 11.80
C ILE A 83 8.28 -8.50 10.37
N TRP A 84 9.52 -8.66 9.88
CA TRP A 84 9.77 -9.01 8.48
C TRP A 84 8.95 -10.19 8.00
N SER A 85 8.92 -11.26 8.78
CA SER A 85 8.17 -12.47 8.42
C SER A 85 6.65 -12.28 8.45
N LYS A 86 6.18 -11.22 9.09
CA LYS A 86 4.75 -10.90 9.25
C LYS A 86 4.27 -9.90 8.20
N LEU A 87 5.19 -9.18 7.55
CA LEU A 87 4.85 -8.22 6.50
C LEU A 87 4.34 -8.95 5.26
N LYS A 88 3.32 -8.37 4.64
CA LYS A 88 2.70 -8.90 3.43
C LYS A 88 2.58 -7.82 2.38
N ILE A 89 2.50 -8.23 1.13
CA ILE A 89 2.12 -7.38 0.01
C ILE A 89 0.69 -7.78 -0.35
N TRP A 90 -0.22 -6.84 -0.21
CA TRP A 90 -1.65 -7.05 -0.46
C TRP A 90 -2.04 -6.50 -1.81
N CYS A 91 -2.54 -7.36 -2.66
CA CYS A 91 -2.97 -7.03 -4.01
C CYS A 91 -4.40 -7.55 -4.27
N LYS A 92 -5.01 -7.07 -5.33
CA LYS A 92 -6.22 -7.65 -5.90
C LYS A 92 -5.86 -8.41 -7.17
N ASP A 93 -6.45 -9.58 -7.38
CA ASP A 93 -6.29 -10.33 -8.63
C ASP A 93 -7.27 -9.82 -9.70
N GLU A 94 -7.23 -10.46 -10.88
CA GLU A 94 -8.10 -10.10 -12.02
C GLU A 94 -9.59 -10.19 -11.68
N ASN A 95 -9.96 -11.05 -10.74
CA ASN A 95 -11.34 -11.28 -10.33
C ASN A 95 -11.75 -10.42 -9.12
N GLY A 96 -10.87 -9.55 -8.63
CA GLY A 96 -11.13 -8.71 -7.47
C GLY A 96 -10.92 -9.41 -6.14
N ASN A 97 -10.32 -10.58 -6.12
CA ASN A 97 -10.02 -11.33 -4.89
C ASN A 97 -8.72 -10.85 -4.26
N ASP A 98 -8.65 -10.93 -2.93
CA ASP A 98 -7.45 -10.58 -2.19
C ASP A 98 -6.36 -11.61 -2.41
N VAL A 99 -5.14 -11.12 -2.63
CA VAL A 99 -3.94 -11.95 -2.70
C VAL A 99 -2.90 -11.36 -1.77
N LEU A 100 -2.36 -12.18 -0.88
CA LEU A 100 -1.30 -11.79 0.04
C LEU A 100 -0.02 -12.55 -0.31
N TYR A 101 1.05 -11.79 -0.53
CA TYR A 101 2.39 -12.34 -0.76
C TYR A 101 3.29 -12.00 0.43
N LYS A 102 4.18 -12.90 0.77
CA LYS A 102 5.32 -12.56 1.63
C LYS A 102 6.26 -11.66 0.83
N LEU A 103 7.02 -10.81 1.51
CA LEU A 103 8.02 -9.98 0.82
C LEU A 103 9.02 -10.83 0.05
N SER A 104 9.47 -11.94 0.64
CA SER A 104 10.39 -12.87 -0.01
C SER A 104 9.79 -13.55 -1.25
N ASP A 105 8.48 -13.74 -1.31
CA ASP A 105 7.81 -14.33 -2.48
C ASP A 105 7.97 -13.45 -3.72
N LYS A 106 8.16 -12.16 -3.53
CA LYS A 106 8.40 -11.18 -4.59
C LYS A 106 9.87 -10.76 -4.71
N GLY A 107 10.75 -11.45 -3.99
CA GLY A 107 12.18 -11.18 -4.03
C GLY A 107 12.61 -9.91 -3.31
N VAL A 108 11.77 -9.35 -2.46
CA VAL A 108 12.11 -8.14 -1.69
C VAL A 108 13.02 -8.51 -0.53
N GLY A 109 14.17 -7.85 -0.43
CA GLY A 109 15.18 -8.15 0.60
C GLY A 109 15.26 -7.14 1.73
N ALA A 110 14.99 -5.87 1.47
CA ALA A 110 15.05 -4.82 2.49
C ALA A 110 14.29 -3.57 2.03
N ILE A 111 13.68 -2.86 2.98
CA ILE A 111 12.98 -1.61 2.70
C ILE A 111 13.72 -0.49 3.41
N CYS A 112 14.13 0.55 2.67
CA CYS A 112 14.79 1.73 3.23
C CYS A 112 13.75 2.65 3.87
N LEU A 113 14.06 3.12 5.08
CA LEU A 113 13.18 4.05 5.80
C LEU A 113 13.43 5.51 5.42
N GLN A 114 14.55 5.83 4.79
CA GLN A 114 14.79 7.16 4.26
C GLN A 114 13.88 7.42 3.07
N ASN A 115 13.36 8.64 3.01
CA ASN A 115 12.39 9.02 1.99
C ASN A 115 12.51 10.50 1.69
N VAL A 116 11.95 10.91 0.55
CA VAL A 116 11.86 12.30 0.13
C VAL A 116 10.41 12.64 -0.20
N SER A 117 10.06 13.91 -0.04
CA SER A 117 8.74 14.41 -0.44
C SER A 117 8.62 14.43 -1.96
N THR A 118 7.55 13.82 -2.48
CA THR A 118 7.33 13.70 -3.93
C THR A 118 5.85 13.92 -4.24
N ASP A 119 5.29 15.04 -3.79
CA ASP A 119 3.85 15.31 -3.94
C ASP A 119 3.45 15.35 -5.41
N PHE A 120 2.57 14.44 -5.82
CA PHE A 120 1.82 14.58 -7.06
C PHE A 120 0.53 13.77 -7.02
N THR A 121 -0.45 14.22 -7.80
CA THR A 121 -1.80 13.67 -7.81
C THR A 121 -1.94 12.67 -8.94
N LEU A 122 -2.53 11.50 -8.62
CA LEU A 122 -2.89 10.49 -9.59
C LEU A 122 -4.35 10.72 -9.98
N GLN A 123 -4.57 11.22 -11.18
CA GLN A 123 -5.90 11.50 -11.71
C GLN A 123 -6.24 10.55 -12.85
N GLY A 124 -7.51 10.22 -12.96
CA GLY A 124 -8.01 9.36 -14.02
C GLY A 124 -9.47 9.03 -13.80
N ASP A 125 -10.03 8.23 -14.68
CA ASP A 125 -11.40 7.78 -14.53
C ASP A 125 -11.54 6.91 -13.29
N ARG A 126 -12.67 7.04 -12.62
CA ARG A 126 -12.99 6.27 -11.42
C ARG A 126 -14.35 5.59 -11.65
N LYS A 127 -14.31 4.26 -11.70
CA LYS A 127 -15.51 3.44 -11.89
C LYS A 127 -15.98 2.95 -10.53
N ALA A 128 -17.07 3.53 -10.06
CA ALA A 128 -17.68 3.15 -8.79
C ALA A 128 -18.38 1.79 -8.91
N GLN A 129 -18.55 1.14 -7.77
CA GLN A 129 -19.22 -0.16 -7.71
C GLN A 129 -20.70 -0.07 -8.11
N ASP A 130 -21.31 1.12 -8.03
CA ASP A 130 -22.69 1.37 -8.46
C ASP A 130 -22.84 1.51 -9.99
N GLY A 131 -21.74 1.40 -10.74
CA GLY A 131 -21.71 1.51 -12.19
C GLY A 131 -21.49 2.91 -12.73
N THR A 132 -21.40 3.92 -11.88
CA THR A 132 -21.10 5.29 -12.33
C THR A 132 -19.62 5.45 -12.62
N THR A 133 -19.29 6.33 -13.57
CA THR A 133 -17.91 6.71 -13.90
C THR A 133 -17.71 8.18 -13.61
N ASN A 134 -16.70 8.51 -12.82
CA ASN A 134 -16.28 9.89 -12.56
C ASN A 134 -15.01 10.13 -13.39
N ALA A 135 -15.11 10.90 -14.44
CA ALA A 135 -14.00 11.19 -15.33
C ALA A 135 -13.03 12.15 -14.64
N ASN A 136 -11.73 11.88 -14.82
CA ASN A 136 -10.66 12.75 -14.33
C ASN A 136 -10.71 12.98 -12.82
N ALA A 137 -11.09 11.94 -12.06
CA ALA A 137 -11.15 12.01 -10.60
C ALA A 137 -9.75 11.99 -10.00
N THR A 138 -9.61 12.58 -8.81
CA THR A 138 -8.43 12.36 -7.99
C THR A 138 -8.55 10.99 -7.32
N ASN A 139 -7.69 10.05 -7.71
CA ASN A 139 -7.71 8.68 -7.19
C ASN A 139 -6.76 8.47 -6.03
N ALA A 140 -5.65 9.20 -6.02
CA ALA A 140 -4.65 9.13 -4.96
C ALA A 140 -3.70 10.32 -5.06
N VAL A 141 -2.95 10.57 -3.98
CA VAL A 141 -1.88 11.57 -3.97
C VAL A 141 -0.62 10.90 -3.43
N VAL A 142 0.43 10.87 -4.23
CA VAL A 142 1.74 10.40 -3.78
C VAL A 142 2.34 11.48 -2.88
N ARG A 143 2.78 11.11 -1.68
CA ARG A 143 3.34 12.05 -0.70
C ARG A 143 4.83 11.92 -0.54
N LYS A 144 5.33 10.68 -0.41
CA LYS A 144 6.74 10.41 -0.14
C LYS A 144 7.19 9.20 -0.92
N THR A 145 8.46 9.20 -1.32
CA THR A 145 9.08 8.08 -2.04
C THR A 145 10.38 7.68 -1.37
N GLY A 146 10.56 6.40 -1.17
CA GLY A 146 11.79 5.76 -0.75
C GLY A 146 12.13 4.61 -1.68
N ILE A 147 13.11 3.82 -1.29
CA ILE A 147 13.55 2.66 -2.08
C ILE A 147 13.43 1.37 -1.29
N PHE A 148 13.36 0.26 -1.99
CA PHE A 148 13.59 -1.06 -1.43
C PHE A 148 14.60 -1.81 -2.30
N LEU A 149 15.23 -2.82 -1.72
CA LEU A 149 16.18 -3.66 -2.43
C LEU A 149 15.57 -5.04 -2.64
N TYR A 150 15.74 -5.54 -3.85
CA TYR A 150 15.50 -6.96 -4.13
C TYR A 150 16.66 -7.80 -3.60
N GLU A 151 16.41 -9.07 -3.32
CA GLU A 151 17.45 -10.00 -2.87
C GLU A 151 18.61 -10.13 -3.86
N ASN A 152 18.35 -9.88 -5.15
CA ASN A 152 19.37 -9.91 -6.22
C ASN A 152 20.16 -8.60 -6.33
N GLY A 153 19.91 -7.61 -5.48
CA GLY A 153 20.58 -6.31 -5.49
C GLY A 153 19.94 -5.24 -6.36
N ASN A 154 18.89 -5.57 -7.11
CA ASN A 154 18.13 -4.56 -7.84
C ASN A 154 17.34 -3.68 -6.88
N VAL A 155 16.95 -2.50 -7.36
CA VAL A 155 16.27 -1.47 -6.56
C VAL A 155 14.87 -1.24 -7.13
N GLY A 156 13.90 -1.11 -6.23
CA GLY A 156 12.55 -0.66 -6.55
C GLY A 156 12.15 0.52 -5.70
N THR A 157 10.95 1.04 -5.90
CA THR A 157 10.42 2.17 -5.12
C THR A 157 9.32 1.73 -4.18
N VAL A 158 9.26 2.37 -3.03
CA VAL A 158 8.18 2.25 -2.05
C VAL A 158 7.67 3.66 -1.76
N GLN A 159 6.34 3.84 -1.72
CA GLN A 159 5.74 5.16 -1.64
C GLN A 159 4.66 5.21 -0.57
N HIS A 160 4.60 6.34 0.16
CA HIS A 160 3.43 6.69 0.94
C HIS A 160 2.44 7.36 -0.02
N VAL A 161 1.28 6.74 -0.19
CA VAL A 161 0.24 7.21 -1.11
C VAL A 161 -1.05 7.36 -0.31
N ASP A 162 -1.59 8.59 -0.32
CA ASP A 162 -2.90 8.85 0.27
C ASP A 162 -3.97 8.48 -0.77
N MET A 163 -4.68 7.39 -0.54
CA MET A 163 -5.75 6.96 -1.41
C MET A 163 -6.98 7.84 -1.21
N ALA A 164 -7.56 8.31 -2.32
CA ALA A 164 -8.83 9.03 -2.24
C ALA A 164 -9.92 8.03 -1.83
N ALA A 165 -10.54 8.28 -0.70
CA ALA A 165 -11.55 7.40 -0.11
C ALA A 165 -12.90 8.11 -0.14
N TYR A 166 -13.84 7.56 -0.91
CA TYR A 166 -15.19 8.07 -0.99
C TYR A 166 -16.10 7.19 -0.15
N ALA A 167 -17.07 7.80 0.51
CA ALA A 167 -18.04 7.04 1.30
C ALA A 167 -18.74 6.01 0.42
N ALA A 168 -18.87 4.76 0.92
CA ALA A 168 -19.59 3.72 0.21
C ALA A 168 -21.07 4.11 0.09
N GLN A 169 -21.63 3.90 -1.10
CA GLN A 169 -23.06 4.11 -1.33
C GLN A 169 -23.85 3.00 -0.62
N ALA A 170 -24.84 3.40 0.12
CA ALA A 170 -25.70 2.45 0.83
C ALA A 170 -26.61 1.68 -0.16
#